data_2b8e4e817dacf96d3165dd678890f494
#
_entry.id   2b8e4e817dacf96d3165dd678890f494
#
_cell.length_a   1.000
_cell.length_b   1.000
_cell.length_c   1.000
_cell.angle_alpha   90.00
_cell.angle_beta   90.00
_cell.angle_gamma   90.00
#
_symmetry.space_group_name_H-M   'P 1'
#
loop_
_entity.id
_entity.type
_entity.pdbx_description
1 polymer ?
#
loop_
_entity_poly.entity_id
_entity_poly.type
_entity_poly.pdbx_seq_one_letter_code
_entity_poly.pdbx_strand_id
1 'polypeptide(L)'
;MTTPSDLHAELALAQDLAREAGELLREHLRRGLTVEHKTSADDPVTAADREASTLIMTRLAQVFTLDGLLSEEEEDRQDRLSAARVWIVDPIDGTKEYSTGLPDYCVSIGLAVGGEPVLGVVYAPDTDELFSGVVGRGVTLNGQPVPAPSAGPDWRIAVSDTEHGRELHRSGLTGMKPSGSIALKLARLAAAQADATFTMSPRSEWDIAAGHALLRAAGGDLRRRDGRPIRYNQSRPNIEQGLIGGTPGALHWLDAQLRQHRLPSAHLGLTSRDPAWTLLPAPDRAALDGHPGVNIRHADGELLALLIVNPQTRQVERAEGDAFHLDRLTRDVTRALGPLQS
;
A
#
# COMPACT_ATOMS: atom_id res chain seq x y z
N MET A 1 0.92 30.01 1.75
CA MET A 1 0.76 28.81 2.59
C MET A 1 -0.59 28.95 3.25
N THR A 2 -1.64 28.36 2.73
CA THR A 2 -2.94 28.28 3.39
C THR A 2 -2.75 27.37 4.60
N THR A 3 -2.91 27.91 5.80
CA THR A 3 -3.12 27.18 7.04
C THR A 3 -4.09 26.02 6.75
N PRO A 4 -3.95 24.81 7.34
CA PRO A 4 -4.99 23.78 7.25
C PRO A 4 -6.23 24.37 7.95
N SER A 5 -7.01 25.15 7.20
CA SER A 5 -8.30 25.64 7.60
C SER A 5 -9.13 24.40 7.92
N ASP A 6 -9.77 24.49 9.01
CA ASP A 6 -10.81 23.71 9.58
C ASP A 6 -11.39 22.63 8.63
N LEU A 7 -10.77 21.41 8.61
CA LEU A 7 -11.26 20.26 7.84
C LEU A 7 -12.38 19.50 8.58
N HIS A 8 -13.14 20.19 9.44
CA HIS A 8 -14.21 19.55 10.22
C HIS A 8 -15.34 19.01 9.35
N ALA A 9 -15.75 19.78 8.34
CA ALA A 9 -16.81 19.36 7.44
C ALA A 9 -16.37 18.16 6.58
N GLU A 10 -15.13 18.21 6.08
CA GLU A 10 -14.52 17.11 5.32
C GLU A 10 -14.41 15.84 6.17
N LEU A 11 -13.92 15.97 7.41
CA LEU A 11 -13.77 14.83 8.32
C LEU A 11 -15.13 14.23 8.67
N ALA A 12 -16.12 15.07 9.01
CA ALA A 12 -17.47 14.60 9.35
C ALA A 12 -18.11 13.85 8.19
N LEU A 13 -18.08 14.43 6.98
CA LEU A 13 -18.63 13.77 5.80
C LEU A 13 -17.92 12.45 5.49
N ALA A 14 -16.60 12.40 5.58
CA ALA A 14 -15.84 11.19 5.32
C ALA A 14 -16.14 10.08 6.35
N GLN A 15 -16.34 10.45 7.63
CA GLN A 15 -16.77 9.51 8.67
C GLN A 15 -18.18 8.93 8.41
N ASP A 16 -19.11 9.79 8.02
CA ASP A 16 -20.48 9.36 7.69
C ASP A 16 -20.47 8.42 6.47
N LEU A 17 -19.78 8.80 5.41
CA LEU A 17 -19.65 8.00 4.19
C LEU A 17 -18.96 6.65 4.43
N ALA A 18 -17.94 6.62 5.25
CA ALA A 18 -17.26 5.36 5.60
C ALA A 18 -18.21 4.41 6.36
N ARG A 19 -19.06 4.94 7.27
CA ARG A 19 -20.05 4.13 7.98
C ARG A 19 -21.20 3.67 7.07
N GLU A 20 -21.73 4.58 6.23
CA GLU A 20 -22.76 4.23 5.25
C GLU A 20 -22.29 3.14 4.30
N ALA A 21 -21.08 3.29 3.73
CA ALA A 21 -20.47 2.28 2.88
C ALA A 21 -20.23 0.95 3.63
N GLY A 22 -19.71 1.00 4.85
CA GLY A 22 -19.50 -0.20 5.66
C GLY A 22 -20.78 -0.95 6.00
N GLU A 23 -21.90 -0.25 6.22
CA GLU A 23 -23.19 -0.92 6.41
C GLU A 23 -23.68 -1.59 5.12
N LEU A 24 -23.50 -0.92 3.97
CA LEU A 24 -23.77 -1.49 2.66
C LEU A 24 -22.96 -2.78 2.45
N LEU A 25 -21.68 -2.78 2.76
CA LEU A 25 -20.84 -3.97 2.65
C LEU A 25 -21.33 -5.12 3.52
N ARG A 26 -21.70 -4.85 4.78
CA ARG A 26 -22.29 -5.87 5.67
C ARG A 26 -23.61 -6.40 5.16
N GLU A 27 -24.44 -5.58 4.54
CA GLU A 27 -25.70 -6.01 3.95
C GLU A 27 -25.48 -6.95 2.77
N HIS A 28 -24.49 -6.67 1.91
CA HIS A 28 -24.11 -7.57 0.82
C HIS A 28 -23.61 -8.92 1.35
N LEU A 29 -22.78 -8.94 2.41
CA LEU A 29 -22.38 -10.19 3.05
C LEU A 29 -23.55 -11.01 3.57
N ARG A 30 -24.54 -10.35 4.22
CA ARG A 30 -25.75 -11.04 4.74
C ARG A 30 -26.64 -11.62 3.63
N ARG A 31 -26.67 -10.99 2.46
CA ARG A 31 -27.42 -11.45 1.27
C ARG A 31 -26.72 -12.52 0.46
N GLY A 32 -25.45 -12.75 0.72
CA GLY A 32 -24.57 -13.58 -0.09
C GLY A 32 -23.87 -12.77 -1.18
N LEU A 33 -22.57 -12.98 -1.30
CA LEU A 33 -21.73 -12.22 -2.23
C LEU A 33 -21.93 -12.68 -3.67
N THR A 34 -22.01 -11.72 -4.60
CA THR A 34 -21.78 -11.95 -6.01
C THR A 34 -20.37 -11.48 -6.33
N VAL A 35 -19.45 -12.42 -6.52
CA VAL A 35 -18.04 -12.15 -6.83
C VAL A 35 -17.83 -12.28 -8.34
N GLU A 36 -17.24 -11.24 -8.91
CA GLU A 36 -16.72 -11.22 -10.28
C GLU A 36 -15.20 -11.11 -10.24
N HIS A 37 -14.54 -11.31 -11.35
CA HIS A 37 -13.08 -11.14 -11.45
C HIS A 37 -12.76 -10.09 -12.52
N LYS A 38 -11.91 -9.09 -12.19
CA LYS A 38 -11.54 -8.02 -13.12
C LYS A 38 -10.70 -8.57 -14.29
N THR A 39 -9.57 -9.14 -13.99
CA THR A 39 -8.59 -9.59 -14.99
C THR A 39 -8.16 -11.04 -14.80
N SER A 40 -8.18 -11.55 -13.57
CA SER A 40 -7.77 -12.91 -13.22
C SER A 40 -8.55 -13.41 -12.01
N ALA A 41 -8.43 -14.71 -11.71
CA ALA A 41 -9.03 -15.32 -10.53
C ALA A 41 -8.49 -14.75 -9.19
N ASP A 42 -7.35 -14.08 -9.24
CA ASP A 42 -6.70 -13.47 -8.07
C ASP A 42 -7.09 -11.99 -7.86
N ASP A 43 -7.96 -11.44 -8.73
CA ASP A 43 -8.43 -10.05 -8.67
C ASP A 43 -9.97 -10.00 -8.58
N PRO A 44 -10.57 -10.41 -7.46
CA PRO A 44 -12.01 -10.40 -7.28
C PRO A 44 -12.54 -8.98 -7.10
N VAL A 45 -13.66 -8.69 -7.72
CA VAL A 45 -14.46 -7.49 -7.48
C VAL A 45 -15.86 -7.90 -7.11
N THR A 46 -16.49 -7.19 -6.21
CA THR A 46 -17.85 -7.46 -5.81
C THR A 46 -18.81 -6.37 -6.29
N ALA A 47 -20.09 -6.71 -6.44
CA ALA A 47 -21.12 -5.69 -6.68
C ALA A 47 -21.13 -4.66 -5.53
N ALA A 48 -20.84 -5.11 -4.31
CA ALA A 48 -20.71 -4.27 -3.12
C ALA A 48 -19.63 -3.19 -3.27
N ASP A 49 -18.49 -3.54 -3.86
CA ASP A 49 -17.36 -2.64 -4.07
C ASP A 49 -17.76 -1.46 -4.96
N ARG A 50 -18.36 -1.76 -6.11
CA ARG A 50 -18.85 -0.75 -7.05
C ARG A 50 -19.97 0.12 -6.46
N GLU A 51 -20.88 -0.48 -5.68
CA GLU A 51 -21.99 0.26 -5.06
C GLU A 51 -21.45 1.19 -3.95
N ALA A 52 -20.52 0.73 -3.13
CA ALA A 52 -19.84 1.54 -2.13
C ALA A 52 -19.04 2.68 -2.76
N SER A 53 -18.30 2.42 -3.87
CA SER A 53 -17.62 3.45 -4.64
C SER A 53 -18.60 4.53 -5.11
N THR A 54 -19.68 4.13 -5.77
CA THR A 54 -20.68 5.06 -6.30
C THR A 54 -21.29 5.92 -5.21
N LEU A 55 -21.59 5.35 -4.06
CA LEU A 55 -22.13 6.07 -2.88
C LEU A 55 -21.14 7.14 -2.42
N ILE A 56 -19.88 6.78 -2.17
CA ILE A 56 -18.87 7.69 -1.64
C ILE A 56 -18.55 8.79 -2.68
N MET A 57 -18.24 8.40 -3.91
CA MET A 57 -17.78 9.31 -4.95
C MET A 57 -18.86 10.33 -5.34
N THR A 58 -20.12 9.90 -5.45
CA THR A 58 -21.23 10.80 -5.77
C THR A 58 -21.43 11.86 -4.69
N ARG A 59 -21.38 11.46 -3.43
CA ARG A 59 -21.57 12.39 -2.30
C ARG A 59 -20.41 13.37 -2.16
N LEU A 60 -19.17 12.91 -2.34
CA LEU A 60 -17.99 13.79 -2.36
C LEU A 60 -18.06 14.80 -3.50
N ALA A 61 -18.42 14.36 -4.72
CA ALA A 61 -18.58 15.25 -5.88
C ALA A 61 -19.68 16.32 -5.68
N GLN A 62 -20.77 15.98 -5.00
CA GLN A 62 -21.86 16.91 -4.71
C GLN A 62 -21.48 18.00 -3.70
N VAL A 63 -20.68 17.67 -2.71
CA VAL A 63 -20.32 18.58 -1.62
C VAL A 63 -19.04 19.36 -1.95
N PHE A 64 -18.03 18.69 -2.51
CA PHE A 64 -16.72 19.28 -2.81
C PHE A 64 -16.49 19.38 -4.33
N THR A 65 -17.29 20.23 -4.98
CA THR A 65 -17.38 20.34 -6.45
C THR A 65 -16.09 20.77 -7.16
N LEU A 66 -15.11 21.29 -6.42
CA LEU A 66 -13.81 21.75 -6.97
C LEU A 66 -12.68 20.79 -6.66
N ASP A 67 -12.94 19.74 -5.88
CA ASP A 67 -11.93 18.72 -5.53
C ASP A 67 -11.84 17.67 -6.64
N GLY A 68 -10.64 17.17 -6.87
CA GLY A 68 -10.42 15.99 -7.71
C GLY A 68 -10.87 14.72 -6.97
N LEU A 69 -11.16 13.67 -7.73
CA LEU A 69 -11.61 12.39 -7.20
C LEU A 69 -10.79 11.26 -7.85
N LEU A 70 -10.32 10.33 -7.03
CA LEU A 70 -9.64 9.11 -7.45
C LEU A 70 -10.19 7.93 -6.64
N SER A 71 -10.65 6.88 -7.31
CA SER A 71 -11.11 5.65 -6.68
C SER A 71 -10.60 4.44 -7.43
N GLU A 72 -10.44 3.31 -6.73
CA GLU A 72 -10.08 2.03 -7.35
C GLU A 72 -11.11 1.58 -8.38
N GLU A 73 -12.41 1.74 -8.10
CA GLU A 73 -13.50 1.19 -8.88
C GLU A 73 -14.04 2.13 -9.97
N GLU A 74 -13.52 3.35 -10.07
CA GLU A 74 -13.96 4.33 -11.05
C GLU A 74 -12.89 4.55 -12.13
N GLU A 75 -13.32 4.89 -13.34
CA GLU A 75 -12.40 5.32 -14.39
C GLU A 75 -11.63 6.58 -13.95
N ASP A 76 -10.31 6.51 -14.01
CA ASP A 76 -9.45 7.62 -13.60
C ASP A 76 -9.60 8.82 -14.56
N ARG A 77 -10.27 9.85 -14.08
CA ARG A 77 -10.37 11.13 -14.77
C ARG A 77 -9.12 11.94 -14.51
N GLN A 78 -8.29 12.08 -15.54
CA GLN A 78 -7.01 12.81 -15.43
C GLN A 78 -7.19 14.32 -15.14
N ASP A 79 -8.40 14.88 -15.19
CA ASP A 79 -8.71 16.25 -14.77
C ASP A 79 -8.38 16.52 -13.30
N ARG A 80 -8.45 15.49 -12.44
CA ARG A 80 -8.00 15.56 -11.03
C ARG A 80 -6.56 16.06 -10.87
N LEU A 81 -5.71 15.87 -11.87
CA LEU A 81 -4.29 16.29 -11.81
C LEU A 81 -4.12 17.80 -11.70
N SER A 82 -5.11 18.58 -12.14
CA SER A 82 -5.13 20.03 -11.99
C SER A 82 -5.72 20.51 -10.66
N ALA A 83 -6.36 19.62 -9.91
CA ALA A 83 -6.99 19.96 -8.64
C ALA A 83 -5.95 20.07 -7.51
N ALA A 84 -6.08 21.13 -6.71
CA ALA A 84 -5.23 21.32 -5.54
C ALA A 84 -5.54 20.33 -4.39
N ARG A 85 -6.80 19.85 -4.35
CA ARG A 85 -7.32 18.91 -3.36
C ARG A 85 -7.87 17.70 -4.09
N VAL A 86 -7.56 16.51 -3.62
CA VAL A 86 -8.02 15.25 -4.23
C VAL A 86 -8.44 14.27 -3.14
N TRP A 87 -9.68 13.80 -3.24
CA TRP A 87 -10.17 12.66 -2.47
C TRP A 87 -9.70 11.37 -3.13
N ILE A 88 -9.17 10.48 -2.32
CA ILE A 88 -8.58 9.22 -2.77
C ILE A 88 -9.25 8.10 -1.96
N VAL A 89 -9.97 7.23 -2.65
CA VAL A 89 -10.92 6.29 -2.06
C VAL A 89 -10.63 4.86 -2.49
N ASP A 90 -10.59 3.97 -1.52
CA ASP A 90 -10.71 2.54 -1.72
C ASP A 90 -12.00 2.09 -1.00
N PRO A 91 -13.02 1.66 -1.74
CA PRO A 91 -14.28 1.25 -1.12
C PRO A 91 -14.16 -0.04 -0.31
N ILE A 92 -13.27 -0.95 -0.72
CA ILE A 92 -12.96 -2.20 0.02
C ILE A 92 -11.46 -2.53 -0.11
N ASP A 93 -10.61 -1.91 0.72
CA ASP A 93 -9.25 -2.43 0.87
C ASP A 93 -9.29 -3.77 1.62
N GLY A 94 -8.82 -4.82 0.95
CA GLY A 94 -8.96 -6.20 1.41
C GLY A 94 -10.13 -6.94 0.75
N THR A 95 -10.38 -6.72 -0.54
CA THR A 95 -11.45 -7.39 -1.31
C THR A 95 -11.36 -8.92 -1.22
N LYS A 96 -10.15 -9.48 -1.15
CA LYS A 96 -9.92 -10.91 -0.95
C LYS A 96 -10.46 -11.36 0.41
N GLU A 97 -10.13 -10.67 1.48
CA GLU A 97 -10.59 -10.95 2.84
C GLU A 97 -12.12 -10.82 2.91
N TYR A 98 -12.66 -9.73 2.35
CA TYR A 98 -14.10 -9.53 2.25
C TYR A 98 -14.80 -10.68 1.51
N SER A 99 -14.30 -11.07 0.33
CA SER A 99 -14.90 -12.13 -0.49
C SER A 99 -14.84 -13.51 0.17
N THR A 100 -13.93 -13.73 1.12
CA THR A 100 -13.79 -14.99 1.87
C THR A 100 -14.39 -14.93 3.27
N GLY A 101 -15.04 -13.82 3.63
CA GLY A 101 -15.69 -13.63 4.94
C GLY A 101 -14.71 -13.44 6.10
N LEU A 102 -13.49 -12.96 5.82
CA LEU A 102 -12.51 -12.61 6.84
C LEU A 102 -12.68 -11.15 7.26
N PRO A 103 -12.44 -10.80 8.54
CA PRO A 103 -12.77 -9.47 9.07
C PRO A 103 -11.75 -8.38 8.73
N ASP A 104 -10.62 -8.71 8.09
CA ASP A 104 -9.51 -7.79 7.84
C ASP A 104 -9.69 -7.01 6.52
N TYR A 105 -10.84 -6.34 6.36
CA TYR A 105 -11.11 -5.41 5.26
C TYR A 105 -11.64 -4.08 5.80
N CYS A 106 -11.57 -3.02 5.00
CA CYS A 106 -12.06 -1.72 5.43
C CYS A 106 -12.44 -0.81 4.26
N VAL A 107 -13.24 0.22 4.55
CA VAL A 107 -13.43 1.41 3.71
C VAL A 107 -12.32 2.40 4.00
N SER A 108 -11.67 2.93 2.98
CA SER A 108 -10.54 3.86 3.08
C SER A 108 -10.84 5.16 2.32
N ILE A 109 -10.90 6.30 3.02
CA ILE A 109 -11.19 7.63 2.45
C ILE A 109 -10.09 8.59 2.89
N GLY A 110 -9.24 9.03 1.94
CA GLY A 110 -8.16 9.98 2.17
C GLY A 110 -8.38 11.29 1.44
N LEU A 111 -7.89 12.40 1.99
CA LEU A 111 -7.79 13.68 1.31
C LEU A 111 -6.32 14.09 1.21
N ALA A 112 -5.88 14.36 -0.01
CA ALA A 112 -4.57 14.94 -0.29
C ALA A 112 -4.71 16.40 -0.74
N VAL A 113 -3.80 17.26 -0.27
CA VAL A 113 -3.71 18.69 -0.65
C VAL A 113 -2.29 18.98 -1.13
N GLY A 114 -2.17 19.45 -2.37
CA GLY A 114 -0.85 19.69 -2.98
C GLY A 114 0.05 18.44 -3.01
N GLY A 115 -0.55 17.26 -3.14
CA GLY A 115 0.14 15.97 -3.14
C GLY A 115 0.55 15.45 -1.76
N GLU A 116 0.16 16.12 -0.66
CA GLU A 116 0.39 15.66 0.71
C GLU A 116 -0.89 15.10 1.33
N PRO A 117 -0.87 13.96 2.01
CA PRO A 117 -2.04 13.42 2.69
C PRO A 117 -2.31 14.24 3.96
N VAL A 118 -3.53 14.75 4.12
CA VAL A 118 -3.89 15.67 5.22
C VAL A 118 -5.00 15.16 6.11
N LEU A 119 -5.90 14.31 5.60
CA LEU A 119 -7.02 13.73 6.33
C LEU A 119 -7.17 12.27 5.93
N GLY A 120 -7.50 11.43 6.88
CA GLY A 120 -7.79 10.02 6.65
C GLY A 120 -8.93 9.51 7.51
N VAL A 121 -9.77 8.68 6.91
CA VAL A 121 -10.78 7.88 7.57
C VAL A 121 -10.66 6.44 7.07
N VAL A 122 -10.55 5.51 8.00
CA VAL A 122 -10.55 4.07 7.73
C VAL A 122 -11.59 3.43 8.64
N TYR A 123 -12.52 2.69 8.06
CA TYR A 123 -13.56 2.01 8.80
C TYR A 123 -13.56 0.51 8.52
N ALA A 124 -13.34 -0.29 9.55
CA ALA A 124 -13.44 -1.75 9.52
C ALA A 124 -14.84 -2.19 10.01
N PRO A 125 -15.76 -2.56 9.11
CA PRO A 125 -17.16 -2.78 9.48
C PRO A 125 -17.38 -3.96 10.42
N ASP A 126 -16.63 -5.03 10.27
CA ASP A 126 -16.81 -6.26 11.07
C ASP A 126 -16.39 -6.09 12.53
N THR A 127 -15.41 -5.23 12.79
CA THR A 127 -14.93 -4.93 14.15
C THR A 127 -15.52 -3.63 14.70
N ASP A 128 -16.28 -2.89 13.89
CA ASP A 128 -16.79 -1.54 14.18
C ASP A 128 -15.70 -0.58 14.66
N GLU A 129 -14.55 -0.63 13.99
CA GLU A 129 -13.41 0.26 14.25
C GLU A 129 -13.39 1.40 13.23
N LEU A 130 -13.73 2.63 13.66
CA LEU A 130 -13.58 3.85 12.86
C LEU A 130 -12.37 4.64 13.31
N PHE A 131 -11.33 4.58 12.51
CA PHE A 131 -10.15 5.42 12.66
C PHE A 131 -10.33 6.70 11.85
N SER A 132 -10.09 7.85 12.47
CA SER A 132 -10.20 9.13 11.76
C SER A 132 -9.21 10.14 12.31
N GLY A 133 -8.70 11.02 11.43
CA GLY A 133 -7.71 12.00 11.85
C GLY A 133 -7.37 13.02 10.78
N VAL A 134 -6.83 14.14 11.26
CA VAL A 134 -6.29 15.24 10.44
C VAL A 134 -4.86 15.50 10.90
N VAL A 135 -3.95 15.64 9.94
CA VAL A 135 -2.54 15.94 10.24
C VAL A 135 -2.45 17.21 11.09
N GLY A 136 -1.76 17.10 12.24
CA GLY A 136 -1.64 18.17 13.24
C GLY A 136 -2.78 18.23 14.28
N ARG A 137 -3.79 17.34 14.20
CA ARG A 137 -4.89 17.29 15.18
C ARG A 137 -5.01 15.96 15.93
N GLY A 138 -4.18 14.96 15.56
CA GLY A 138 -4.20 13.63 16.15
C GLY A 138 -5.19 12.70 15.49
N VAL A 139 -5.35 11.52 16.08
CA VAL A 139 -6.18 10.41 15.61
C VAL A 139 -7.23 10.05 16.66
N THR A 140 -8.39 9.65 16.20
CA THR A 140 -9.41 9.04 17.06
C THR A 140 -9.78 7.65 16.58
N LEU A 141 -10.09 6.77 17.52
CA LEU A 141 -10.75 5.48 17.31
C LEU A 141 -12.15 5.55 17.91
N ASN A 142 -13.16 5.38 17.07
CA ASN A 142 -14.58 5.52 17.48
C ASN A 142 -14.87 6.83 18.23
N GLY A 143 -14.27 7.94 17.75
CA GLY A 143 -14.40 9.27 18.34
C GLY A 143 -13.60 9.51 19.63
N GLN A 144 -12.91 8.50 20.16
CA GLN A 144 -12.03 8.65 21.33
C GLN A 144 -10.60 8.92 20.90
N PRO A 145 -9.91 9.94 21.46
CA PRO A 145 -8.52 10.21 21.14
C PRO A 145 -7.62 9.00 21.41
N VAL A 146 -6.73 8.72 20.46
CA VAL A 146 -5.75 7.66 20.62
C VAL A 146 -4.49 8.23 21.26
N PRO A 147 -3.88 7.55 22.25
CA PRO A 147 -2.62 7.98 22.82
C PRO A 147 -1.50 7.95 21.77
N ALA A 148 -0.54 8.85 21.91
CA ALA A 148 0.65 8.81 21.06
C ALA A 148 1.35 7.44 21.17
N PRO A 149 1.87 6.89 20.06
CA PRO A 149 2.58 5.62 20.09
C PRO A 149 3.74 5.65 21.07
N SER A 150 3.84 4.65 21.93
CA SER A 150 4.96 4.52 22.88
C SER A 150 6.16 3.87 22.18
N ALA A 151 7.36 4.41 22.40
CA ALA A 151 8.58 3.74 22.01
C ALA A 151 8.88 2.61 23.00
N GLY A 152 9.05 1.39 22.49
CA GLY A 152 9.40 0.23 23.32
C GLY A 152 10.45 -0.64 22.63
N PRO A 153 11.16 -1.51 23.38
CA PRO A 153 12.14 -2.42 22.80
C PRO A 153 11.50 -3.55 21.97
N ASP A 154 10.25 -3.88 22.25
CA ASP A 154 9.53 -4.99 21.60
C ASP A 154 8.59 -4.44 20.54
N TRP A 155 9.14 -4.19 19.36
CA TRP A 155 8.39 -3.64 18.25
C TRP A 155 7.44 -4.66 17.62
N ARG A 156 6.17 -4.27 17.44
CA ARG A 156 5.12 -5.06 16.78
C ARG A 156 5.07 -4.63 15.31
N ILE A 157 5.37 -5.55 14.40
CA ILE A 157 5.38 -5.29 12.96
C ILE A 157 4.10 -5.85 12.34
N ALA A 158 3.25 -4.99 11.78
CA ALA A 158 2.13 -5.42 10.96
C ALA A 158 2.63 -5.73 9.53
N VAL A 159 2.37 -6.92 9.02
CA VAL A 159 2.80 -7.33 7.68
C VAL A 159 1.62 -7.89 6.88
N SER A 160 1.77 -7.97 5.56
CA SER A 160 0.79 -8.63 4.72
C SER A 160 0.73 -10.12 5.04
N ASP A 161 -0.49 -10.65 5.20
CA ASP A 161 -0.72 -12.08 5.43
C ASP A 161 -0.18 -12.91 4.25
N THR A 162 -0.43 -12.46 3.04
CA THR A 162 0.08 -13.08 1.81
C THR A 162 1.62 -13.07 1.75
N GLU A 163 2.27 -11.92 2.03
CA GLU A 163 3.74 -11.82 2.03
C GLU A 163 4.35 -12.62 3.18
N HIS A 164 3.70 -12.65 4.36
CA HIS A 164 4.14 -13.45 5.48
C HIS A 164 4.12 -14.95 5.15
N GLY A 165 3.03 -15.44 4.59
CA GLY A 165 2.90 -16.84 4.21
C GLY A 165 3.89 -17.29 3.12
N ARG A 166 4.23 -16.40 2.19
CA ARG A 166 5.15 -16.70 1.08
C ARG A 166 6.62 -16.60 1.49
N GLU A 167 7.03 -15.51 2.14
CA GLU A 167 8.46 -15.15 2.26
C GLU A 167 8.88 -14.74 3.67
N LEU A 168 8.08 -13.91 4.35
CA LEU A 168 8.55 -13.20 5.54
C LEU A 168 8.72 -14.12 6.75
N HIS A 169 7.98 -15.23 6.83
CA HIS A 169 8.15 -16.20 7.91
C HIS A 169 9.57 -16.81 7.97
N ARG A 170 10.33 -16.75 6.86
CA ARG A 170 11.73 -17.22 6.77
C ARG A 170 12.76 -16.11 6.96
N SER A 171 12.33 -14.87 7.11
CA SER A 171 13.23 -13.70 7.15
C SER A 171 14.07 -13.62 8.45
N GLY A 172 13.69 -14.34 9.49
CA GLY A 172 14.29 -14.19 10.82
C GLY A 172 13.81 -12.95 11.60
N LEU A 173 12.95 -12.12 11.01
CA LEU A 173 12.31 -11.02 11.74
C LEU A 173 11.32 -11.57 12.76
N THR A 174 11.36 -11.03 13.97
CA THR A 174 10.43 -11.35 15.06
C THR A 174 9.38 -10.24 15.24
N GLY A 175 8.30 -10.55 15.97
CA GLY A 175 7.26 -9.55 16.25
C GLY A 175 6.29 -9.28 15.11
N MET A 176 6.35 -10.04 14.02
CA MET A 176 5.42 -9.91 12.90
C MET A 176 4.02 -10.41 13.24
N LYS A 177 3.02 -9.60 12.87
CA LYS A 177 1.61 -9.95 12.95
C LYS A 177 1.00 -9.82 11.55
N PRO A 178 0.66 -10.95 10.92
CA PRO A 178 -0.01 -10.94 9.63
C PRO A 178 -1.41 -10.32 9.74
N SER A 179 -1.81 -9.58 8.70
CA SER A 179 -3.13 -8.98 8.55
C SER A 179 -3.41 -8.70 7.07
N GLY A 180 -4.67 -8.69 6.67
CA GLY A 180 -5.11 -8.46 5.30
C GLY A 180 -4.85 -7.02 4.81
N SER A 181 -5.86 -6.20 4.77
CA SER A 181 -5.89 -4.81 4.31
C SER A 181 -4.66 -3.97 4.71
N ILE A 182 -4.07 -3.24 3.75
CA ILE A 182 -2.95 -2.33 4.05
C ILE A 182 -3.45 -1.05 4.71
N ALA A 183 -4.61 -0.50 4.30
CA ALA A 183 -5.18 0.69 4.92
C ALA A 183 -5.50 0.43 6.40
N LEU A 184 -6.06 -0.74 6.71
CA LEU A 184 -6.36 -1.13 8.10
C LEU A 184 -5.07 -1.31 8.93
N LYS A 185 -4.01 -1.89 8.36
CA LYS A 185 -2.70 -1.96 9.03
C LYS A 185 -2.17 -0.57 9.39
N LEU A 186 -2.21 0.37 8.44
CA LEU A 186 -1.75 1.74 8.68
C LEU A 186 -2.61 2.47 9.73
N ALA A 187 -3.93 2.26 9.71
CA ALA A 187 -4.84 2.81 10.72
C ALA A 187 -4.55 2.25 12.12
N ARG A 188 -4.31 0.94 12.23
CA ARG A 188 -3.91 0.28 13.48
C ARG A 188 -2.55 0.75 13.98
N LEU A 189 -1.59 1.05 13.09
CA LEU A 189 -0.35 1.72 13.46
C LEU A 189 -0.61 3.10 14.07
N ALA A 190 -1.44 3.91 13.39
CA ALA A 190 -1.80 5.25 13.87
C ALA A 190 -2.52 5.21 15.22
N ALA A 191 -3.22 4.12 15.51
CA ALA A 191 -3.89 3.86 16.80
C ALA A 191 -3.00 3.16 17.84
N ALA A 192 -1.69 3.08 17.64
CA ALA A 192 -0.74 2.41 18.53
C ALA A 192 -1.04 0.92 18.81
N GLN A 193 -1.78 0.25 17.90
CA GLN A 193 -2.02 -1.20 17.98
C GLN A 193 -0.89 -2.02 17.33
N ALA A 194 -0.07 -1.38 16.49
CA ALA A 194 1.20 -1.86 15.99
C ALA A 194 2.18 -0.70 15.92
N ASP A 195 3.46 -0.95 15.67
CA ASP A 195 4.50 0.06 15.77
C ASP A 195 5.15 0.36 14.42
N ALA A 196 5.22 -0.64 13.54
CA ALA A 196 5.78 -0.52 12.21
C ALA A 196 5.07 -1.45 11.21
N THR A 197 5.22 -1.13 9.94
CA THR A 197 4.80 -1.98 8.81
C THR A 197 5.78 -1.87 7.67
N PHE A 198 5.84 -2.90 6.86
CA PHE A 198 6.47 -2.83 5.54
C PHE A 198 5.75 -3.75 4.57
N THR A 199 5.88 -3.47 3.30
CA THR A 199 5.46 -4.34 2.21
C THR A 199 6.49 -4.31 1.09
N MET A 200 6.66 -5.43 0.42
CA MET A 200 7.53 -5.57 -0.74
C MET A 200 6.76 -5.35 -2.04
N SER A 201 5.45 -5.58 -1.99
CA SER A 201 4.57 -5.51 -3.14
C SER A 201 4.24 -4.07 -3.53
N PRO A 202 4.00 -3.78 -4.82
CA PRO A 202 3.44 -2.51 -5.26
C PRO A 202 2.11 -2.22 -4.57
N ARG A 203 1.80 -0.93 -4.42
CA ARG A 203 0.53 -0.44 -3.87
C ARG A 203 0.01 0.72 -4.71
N SER A 204 -1.30 0.91 -4.68
CA SER A 204 -1.93 2.06 -5.29
C SER A 204 -2.10 3.20 -4.28
N GLU A 205 -2.34 4.42 -4.78
CA GLU A 205 -2.57 5.57 -3.89
C GLU A 205 -3.79 5.36 -2.99
N TRP A 206 -4.85 4.72 -3.47
CA TRP A 206 -6.08 4.46 -2.70
C TRP A 206 -5.88 3.48 -1.56
N ASP A 207 -4.98 2.49 -1.69
CA ASP A 207 -4.63 1.56 -0.62
C ASP A 207 -4.05 2.27 0.60
N ILE A 208 -3.42 3.44 0.42
CA ILE A 208 -2.55 4.01 1.46
C ILE A 208 -2.85 5.46 1.85
N ALA A 209 -3.60 6.24 1.06
CA ALA A 209 -3.77 7.68 1.29
C ALA A 209 -4.37 7.98 2.66
N ALA A 210 -5.46 7.32 3.02
CA ALA A 210 -6.11 7.50 4.32
C ALA A 210 -5.21 7.05 5.47
N GLY A 211 -4.67 5.84 5.38
CA GLY A 211 -3.78 5.29 6.41
C GLY A 211 -2.51 6.12 6.62
N HIS A 212 -1.92 6.67 5.54
CA HIS A 212 -0.78 7.57 5.63
C HIS A 212 -1.13 8.88 6.33
N ALA A 213 -2.30 9.48 6.00
CA ALA A 213 -2.76 10.69 6.70
C ALA A 213 -2.94 10.44 8.20
N LEU A 214 -3.56 9.30 8.58
CA LEU A 214 -3.71 8.88 9.97
C LEU A 214 -2.35 8.69 10.66
N LEU A 215 -1.42 8.01 10.00
CA LEU A 215 -0.10 7.77 10.57
C LEU A 215 0.66 9.09 10.81
N ARG A 216 0.59 10.04 9.86
CA ARG A 216 1.14 11.39 10.05
C ARG A 216 0.43 12.17 11.16
N ALA A 217 -0.88 12.04 11.27
CA ALA A 217 -1.64 12.66 12.36
C ALA A 217 -1.21 12.13 13.73
N ALA A 218 -0.79 10.85 13.82
CA ALA A 218 -0.23 10.23 15.01
C ALA A 218 1.26 10.55 15.27
N GLY A 219 1.92 11.34 14.39
CA GLY A 219 3.34 11.69 14.49
C GLY A 219 4.29 10.65 13.86
N GLY A 220 3.77 9.66 13.16
CA GLY A 220 4.54 8.71 12.35
C GLY A 220 4.71 9.16 10.90
N ASP A 221 5.19 8.26 10.04
CA ASP A 221 5.35 8.50 8.61
C ASP A 221 5.27 7.20 7.81
N LEU A 222 4.94 7.31 6.53
CA LEU A 222 4.99 6.27 5.53
C LEU A 222 5.85 6.73 4.36
N ARG A 223 6.80 5.91 3.92
CA ARG A 223 7.72 6.22 2.82
C ARG A 223 7.85 5.03 1.89
N ARG A 224 8.36 5.32 0.71
CA ARG A 224 8.87 4.29 -0.19
C ARG A 224 10.05 3.58 0.49
N ARG A 225 10.25 2.31 0.16
CA ARG A 225 11.38 1.53 0.72
C ARG A 225 12.76 2.10 0.37
N ASP A 226 12.87 2.86 -0.70
CA ASP A 226 14.10 3.59 -1.05
C ASP A 226 14.31 4.88 -0.23
N GLY A 227 13.42 5.16 0.74
CA GLY A 227 13.48 6.31 1.63
C GLY A 227 12.84 7.58 1.06
N ARG A 228 12.43 7.59 -0.22
CA ARG A 228 11.78 8.75 -0.83
C ARG A 228 10.38 8.97 -0.27
N PRO A 229 9.92 10.23 -0.15
CA PRO A 229 8.56 10.52 0.26
C PRO A 229 7.55 10.05 -0.78
N ILE A 230 6.34 9.75 -0.32
CA ILE A 230 5.20 9.46 -1.18
C ILE A 230 4.51 10.77 -1.52
N ARG A 231 4.16 10.94 -2.78
CA ARG A 231 3.34 12.04 -3.29
C ARG A 231 2.11 11.46 -3.92
N TYR A 232 0.98 12.08 -3.63
CA TYR A 232 -0.35 11.69 -4.12
C TYR A 232 -0.77 12.50 -5.33
N ASN A 233 -1.85 12.08 -5.96
CA ASN A 233 -2.38 12.68 -7.19
C ASN A 233 -1.41 12.59 -8.36
N GLN A 234 -0.76 11.44 -8.51
CA GLN A 234 0.14 11.19 -9.62
C GLN A 234 -0.65 10.73 -10.86
N SER A 235 -0.12 10.97 -12.06
CA SER A 235 -0.72 10.50 -13.32
C SER A 235 -0.79 8.97 -13.40
N ARG A 236 0.11 8.28 -12.71
CA ARG A 236 0.05 6.84 -12.45
C ARG A 236 0.00 6.66 -10.93
N PRO A 237 -1.17 6.30 -10.39
CA PRO A 237 -1.38 6.25 -8.93
C PRO A 237 -0.79 5.01 -8.27
N ASN A 238 0.37 4.53 -8.74
CA ASN A 238 1.04 3.32 -8.27
C ASN A 238 2.39 3.62 -7.60
N ILE A 239 2.67 2.94 -6.49
CA ILE A 239 3.93 2.97 -5.77
C ILE A 239 4.62 1.62 -5.94
N GLU A 240 5.58 1.55 -6.84
CA GLU A 240 6.16 0.31 -7.37
C GLU A 240 7.12 -0.43 -6.40
N GLN A 241 7.77 0.27 -5.47
CA GLN A 241 8.93 -0.27 -4.76
C GLN A 241 8.65 -0.73 -3.33
N GLY A 242 7.36 -0.97 -3.01
CA GLY A 242 6.98 -1.27 -1.65
C GLY A 242 7.15 -0.09 -0.69
N LEU A 243 6.79 -0.30 0.56
CA LEU A 243 6.63 0.75 1.56
C LEU A 243 7.23 0.35 2.89
N ILE A 244 7.59 1.35 3.68
CA ILE A 244 7.96 1.23 5.09
C ILE A 244 7.23 2.33 5.88
N GLY A 245 6.56 1.96 6.97
CA GLY A 245 5.80 2.89 7.80
C GLY A 245 5.93 2.61 9.29
N GLY A 246 5.73 3.65 10.09
CA GLY A 246 5.77 3.55 11.55
C GLY A 246 6.06 4.88 12.24
N THR A 247 6.26 4.83 13.56
CA THR A 247 6.79 5.96 14.33
C THR A 247 8.27 6.20 13.97
N PRO A 248 8.84 7.39 14.23
CA PRO A 248 10.24 7.65 13.89
C PRO A 248 11.22 6.63 14.48
N GLY A 249 11.02 6.21 15.73
CA GLY A 249 11.85 5.19 16.38
C GLY A 249 11.70 3.81 15.73
N ALA A 250 10.46 3.40 15.48
CA ALA A 250 10.15 2.11 14.84
C ALA A 250 10.65 2.06 13.40
N LEU A 251 10.51 3.16 12.64
CA LEU A 251 11.05 3.26 11.28
C LEU A 251 12.57 3.09 11.23
N HIS A 252 13.29 3.77 12.12
CA HIS A 252 14.75 3.64 12.20
C HIS A 252 15.18 2.21 12.54
N TRP A 253 14.52 1.62 13.53
CA TRP A 253 14.77 0.23 13.93
C TRP A 253 14.46 -0.74 12.78
N LEU A 254 13.28 -0.62 12.17
CA LEU A 254 12.85 -1.52 11.10
C LEU A 254 13.76 -1.42 9.88
N ASP A 255 14.18 -0.21 9.48
CA ASP A 255 15.12 -0.01 8.39
C ASP A 255 16.47 -0.73 8.66
N ALA A 256 16.96 -0.68 9.90
CA ALA A 256 18.16 -1.43 10.31
C ALA A 256 17.93 -2.94 10.24
N GLN A 257 16.77 -3.44 10.71
CA GLN A 257 16.43 -4.87 10.64
C GLN A 257 16.32 -5.37 9.20
N LEU A 258 15.64 -4.63 8.32
CA LEU A 258 15.50 -4.99 6.90
C LEU A 258 16.84 -5.09 6.18
N ARG A 259 17.81 -4.23 6.55
CA ARG A 259 19.18 -4.33 6.05
C ARG A 259 19.93 -5.56 6.59
N GLN A 260 19.74 -5.87 7.87
CA GLN A 260 20.42 -6.97 8.54
C GLN A 260 19.92 -8.35 8.07
N HIS A 261 18.60 -8.48 7.89
CA HIS A 261 17.95 -9.77 7.62
C HIS A 261 17.86 -10.13 6.14
N ARG A 262 18.58 -9.44 5.25
CA ARG A 262 18.69 -9.76 3.81
C ARG A 262 17.38 -10.27 3.22
N LEU A 263 16.35 -9.45 3.19
CA LEU A 263 15.13 -9.82 2.48
C LEU A 263 15.44 -10.02 0.99
N PRO A 264 14.97 -11.10 0.37
CA PRO A 264 15.55 -11.69 -0.84
C PRO A 264 15.86 -10.74 -1.99
N SER A 265 15.12 -9.68 -2.17
CA SER A 265 15.21 -8.86 -3.37
C SER A 265 15.78 -7.44 -3.18
N ALA A 266 15.83 -6.93 -1.95
CA ALA A 266 16.32 -5.58 -1.69
C ALA A 266 17.84 -5.43 -1.79
N HIS A 267 18.56 -6.54 -1.88
CA HIS A 267 20.03 -6.58 -1.71
C HIS A 267 20.85 -6.71 -2.97
N LEU A 268 20.23 -6.88 -4.12
CA LEU A 268 21.02 -6.95 -5.35
C LEU A 268 21.64 -5.60 -5.73
N GLY A 269 21.20 -4.50 -5.10
CA GLY A 269 21.75 -3.16 -5.36
C GLY A 269 21.62 -2.75 -6.83
N LEU A 270 20.71 -3.40 -7.55
CA LEU A 270 20.52 -3.20 -8.97
C LEU A 270 19.76 -1.90 -9.19
N THR A 271 20.44 -0.91 -9.71
CA THR A 271 19.81 0.26 -10.31
C THR A 271 19.83 0.08 -11.82
N SER A 272 18.66 0.18 -12.46
CA SER A 272 18.64 0.25 -13.92
C SER A 272 19.39 1.51 -14.38
N ARG A 273 20.32 1.36 -15.30
CA ARG A 273 20.98 2.49 -15.99
C ARG A 273 20.13 2.99 -17.17
N ASP A 274 19.17 2.19 -17.61
CA ASP A 274 18.22 2.56 -18.66
C ASP A 274 16.97 3.15 -18.02
N PRO A 275 16.63 4.42 -18.26
CA PRO A 275 15.44 5.05 -17.68
C PRO A 275 14.12 4.42 -18.16
N ALA A 276 14.15 3.61 -19.24
CA ALA A 276 12.98 2.89 -19.72
C ALA A 276 12.66 1.63 -18.92
N TRP A 277 13.53 1.20 -17.99
CA TRP A 277 13.35 -0.05 -17.26
C TRP A 277 13.38 0.14 -15.76
N THR A 278 12.50 -0.60 -15.10
CA THR A 278 12.46 -0.72 -13.65
C THR A 278 12.82 -2.13 -13.24
N LEU A 279 13.78 -2.26 -12.32
CA LEU A 279 14.16 -3.54 -11.71
C LEU A 279 13.37 -3.68 -10.40
N LEU A 280 12.44 -4.64 -10.38
CA LEU A 280 11.61 -4.92 -9.21
C LEU A 280 11.93 -6.30 -8.66
N PRO A 281 11.84 -6.49 -7.35
CA PRO A 281 11.82 -7.83 -6.76
C PRO A 281 10.70 -8.67 -7.39
N ALA A 282 10.97 -9.95 -7.65
CA ALA A 282 9.97 -10.91 -8.09
C ALA A 282 9.55 -11.78 -6.90
N PRO A 283 8.53 -11.38 -6.13
CA PRO A 283 8.13 -12.08 -4.91
C PRO A 283 7.57 -13.48 -5.20
N ASP A 284 6.92 -13.67 -6.37
CA ASP A 284 6.07 -14.83 -6.61
C ASP A 284 6.77 -16.06 -7.18
N ARG A 285 8.01 -15.93 -7.68
CA ARG A 285 8.77 -17.04 -8.28
C ARG A 285 10.18 -17.23 -7.71
N ALA A 286 10.59 -16.43 -6.74
CA ALA A 286 11.87 -16.58 -6.05
C ALA A 286 11.97 -17.88 -5.21
N ALA A 287 10.87 -18.60 -5.06
CA ALA A 287 10.82 -19.88 -4.36
C ALA A 287 11.36 -21.07 -5.17
N LEU A 288 11.74 -20.88 -6.42
CA LEU A 288 12.44 -21.89 -7.19
C LEU A 288 13.91 -21.90 -6.72
N ASP A 289 14.24 -22.84 -5.89
CA ASP A 289 15.60 -23.15 -5.40
C ASP A 289 16.23 -22.14 -4.41
N GLY A 290 15.45 -21.23 -3.81
CA GLY A 290 15.94 -20.31 -2.76
C GLY A 290 16.76 -19.12 -3.28
N HIS A 291 16.76 -18.85 -4.59
CA HIS A 291 17.46 -17.72 -5.20
C HIS A 291 16.53 -16.53 -5.44
N PRO A 292 17.03 -15.29 -5.27
CA PRO A 292 16.24 -14.10 -5.49
C PRO A 292 15.90 -13.91 -6.98
N GLY A 293 14.63 -13.60 -7.25
CA GLY A 293 14.17 -13.21 -8.58
C GLY A 293 14.17 -11.69 -8.78
N VAL A 294 14.35 -11.26 -10.01
CA VAL A 294 14.25 -9.86 -10.44
C VAL A 294 13.26 -9.77 -11.58
N ASN A 295 12.17 -9.04 -11.38
CA ASN A 295 11.27 -8.64 -12.45
C ASN A 295 11.84 -7.42 -13.18
N ILE A 296 11.90 -7.47 -14.49
CA ILE A 296 12.24 -6.33 -15.33
C ILE A 296 10.97 -5.86 -16.02
N ARG A 297 10.57 -4.62 -15.75
CA ARG A 297 9.40 -4.01 -16.36
C ARG A 297 9.77 -2.83 -17.24
N HIS A 298 9.05 -2.67 -18.33
CA HIS A 298 9.09 -1.45 -19.15
C HIS A 298 8.51 -0.26 -18.36
N ALA A 299 8.80 0.97 -18.81
CA ALA A 299 8.34 2.19 -18.16
C ALA A 299 6.81 2.31 -18.07
N ASP A 300 6.08 1.63 -18.95
CA ASP A 300 4.61 1.52 -18.93
C ASP A 300 4.07 0.44 -17.97
N GLY A 301 4.95 -0.28 -17.28
CA GLY A 301 4.60 -1.33 -16.32
C GLY A 301 4.53 -2.75 -16.87
N GLU A 302 4.68 -2.95 -18.18
CA GLU A 302 4.68 -4.28 -18.81
C GLU A 302 5.86 -5.13 -18.30
N LEU A 303 5.61 -6.39 -17.94
CA LEU A 303 6.63 -7.33 -17.51
C LEU A 303 7.41 -7.83 -18.72
N LEU A 304 8.69 -7.43 -18.83
CA LEU A 304 9.57 -7.83 -19.93
C LEU A 304 10.30 -9.14 -19.65
N ALA A 305 10.75 -9.34 -18.44
CA ALA A 305 11.46 -10.54 -18.05
C ALA A 305 11.45 -10.79 -16.53
N LEU A 306 11.57 -12.07 -16.18
CA LEU A 306 11.90 -12.55 -14.84
C LEU A 306 13.30 -13.17 -14.90
N LEU A 307 14.22 -12.67 -14.10
CA LEU A 307 15.57 -13.21 -13.96
C LEU A 307 15.76 -13.78 -12.55
N ILE A 308 16.28 -14.99 -12.45
CA ILE A 308 16.69 -15.60 -11.18
C ILE A 308 18.22 -15.45 -11.09
N VAL A 309 18.64 -14.80 -10.00
CA VAL A 309 20.05 -14.44 -9.81
C VAL A 309 20.61 -15.15 -8.59
N ASN A 310 21.73 -15.85 -8.78
CA ASN A 310 22.47 -16.39 -7.65
C ASN A 310 23.18 -15.25 -6.89
N PRO A 311 22.84 -15.03 -5.61
CA PRO A 311 23.41 -13.92 -4.85
C PRO A 311 24.88 -14.12 -4.48
N GLN A 312 25.34 -15.38 -4.49
CA GLN A 312 26.74 -15.72 -4.16
C GLN A 312 27.65 -15.54 -5.39
N THR A 313 27.22 -16.07 -6.54
CA THR A 313 28.00 -15.97 -7.79
C THR A 313 27.73 -14.69 -8.56
N ARG A 314 26.64 -13.97 -8.23
CA ARG A 314 26.15 -12.79 -8.96
C ARG A 314 25.86 -13.06 -10.45
N GLN A 315 25.50 -14.27 -10.78
CA GLN A 315 25.15 -14.67 -12.13
C GLN A 315 23.66 -14.94 -12.26
N VAL A 316 23.12 -14.67 -13.45
CA VAL A 316 21.75 -15.06 -13.80
C VAL A 316 21.73 -16.54 -14.09
N GLU A 317 21.04 -17.32 -13.28
CA GLU A 317 20.92 -18.78 -13.41
C GLU A 317 19.76 -19.18 -14.30
N ARG A 318 18.70 -18.39 -14.28
CA ARG A 318 17.49 -18.65 -15.07
C ARG A 318 16.88 -17.33 -15.52
N ALA A 319 16.38 -17.30 -16.75
CA ALA A 319 15.73 -16.16 -17.34
C ALA A 319 14.46 -16.62 -18.06
N GLU A 320 13.33 -15.96 -17.78
CA GLU A 320 12.04 -16.17 -18.43
C GLU A 320 11.53 -14.83 -18.97
N GLY A 321 10.98 -14.80 -20.17
CA GLY A 321 10.42 -13.59 -20.76
C GLY A 321 10.39 -13.66 -22.30
N ASP A 322 10.12 -12.50 -22.92
CA ASP A 322 10.18 -12.39 -24.38
C ASP A 322 11.61 -12.65 -24.90
N ALA A 323 11.73 -13.62 -25.78
CA ALA A 323 13.01 -14.06 -26.35
C ALA A 323 13.80 -12.91 -27.00
N PHE A 324 13.15 -11.90 -27.55
CA PHE A 324 13.81 -10.76 -28.19
C PHE A 324 14.55 -9.86 -27.18
N HIS A 325 14.02 -9.74 -25.98
CA HIS A 325 14.60 -8.89 -24.93
C HIS A 325 15.49 -9.67 -23.96
N LEU A 326 15.27 -10.97 -23.81
CA LEU A 326 15.85 -11.80 -22.76
C LEU A 326 17.38 -11.80 -22.76
N ASP A 327 18.03 -11.99 -23.90
CA ASP A 327 19.49 -12.01 -24.03
C ASP A 327 20.15 -10.66 -23.68
N ARG A 328 19.50 -9.57 -24.08
CA ARG A 328 19.99 -8.22 -23.79
C ARG A 328 19.85 -7.94 -22.29
N LEU A 329 18.66 -8.20 -21.72
CA LEU A 329 18.36 -7.99 -20.31
C LEU A 329 19.26 -8.82 -19.39
N THR A 330 19.49 -10.09 -19.75
CA THR A 330 20.43 -10.97 -19.02
C THR A 330 21.84 -10.40 -19.00
N ARG A 331 22.35 -9.93 -20.14
CA ARG A 331 23.68 -9.28 -20.22
C ARG A 331 23.75 -8.00 -19.40
N ASP A 332 22.72 -7.17 -19.46
CA ASP A 332 22.71 -5.88 -18.76
C ASP A 332 22.62 -6.08 -17.22
N VAL A 333 21.83 -7.03 -16.75
CA VAL A 333 21.77 -7.40 -15.32
C VAL A 333 23.08 -8.03 -14.87
N THR A 334 23.65 -8.97 -15.62
CA THR A 334 24.95 -9.59 -15.30
C THR A 334 26.06 -8.54 -15.21
N ARG A 335 26.04 -7.55 -16.12
CA ARG A 335 27.00 -6.43 -16.09
C ARG A 335 26.77 -5.51 -14.89
N ALA A 336 25.52 -5.22 -14.55
CA ALA A 336 25.16 -4.39 -13.40
C ALA A 336 25.54 -5.04 -12.06
N LEU A 337 25.45 -6.37 -11.98
CA LEU A 337 25.88 -7.13 -10.81
C LEU A 337 27.39 -7.03 -10.59
N GLY A 338 28.17 -6.89 -11.65
CA GLY A 338 29.64 -6.84 -11.62
C GLY A 338 30.30 -8.13 -11.13
N PRO A 339 31.62 -8.25 -11.22
CA PRO A 339 32.34 -9.37 -10.64
C PRO A 339 32.32 -9.33 -9.12
N LEU A 340 32.41 -10.49 -8.48
CA LEU A 340 32.67 -10.59 -7.04
C LEU A 340 33.92 -9.77 -6.72
N GLN A 341 33.80 -8.80 -5.82
CA GLN A 341 34.99 -8.18 -5.25
C GLN A 341 35.65 -9.24 -4.38
N SER A 342 36.84 -9.66 -4.79
CA SER A 342 37.70 -10.61 -4.09
C SER A 342 38.17 -10.05 -2.76
#